data_519b1cc998792841f8098d1c1a186e99
#
_entry.id   519b1cc998792841f8098d1c1a186e99
#
_cell.length_a   1.000
_cell.length_b   1.000
_cell.length_c   1.000
_cell.angle_alpha   90.00
_cell.angle_beta   90.00
_cell.angle_gamma   90.00
#
_symmetry.space_group_name_H-M   'P 1'
#
loop_
_entity.id
_entity.type
_entity.pdbx_description
1 polymer ?
#
loop_
_entity_poly.entity_id
_entity_poly.type
_entity_poly.pdbx_seq_one_letter_code
_entity_poly.pdbx_strand_id
1 'polypeptide(L)'
;LSIAEGHIDDVLREVPGAAAARTLVGLAGTVSCAAAIEIGLADYDRDRIHHFRLSRAAVEDVFRTLATETRAERLENPGMEEARADVIIGGMAILVKVMRQMGFDECLVSESDILDGLVASQQA
;
A
#
# COMPACT_ATOMS: atom_id res chain seq x y z
N LEU A 1 -7.67 16.50 -3.89
CA LEU A 1 -7.54 15.06 -4.12
C LEU A 1 -7.80 14.69 -5.58
N SER A 2 -8.86 15.23 -6.21
CA SER A 2 -9.19 14.94 -7.62
C SER A 2 -8.06 15.31 -8.62
N ILE A 3 -7.31 16.38 -8.36
CA ILE A 3 -6.15 16.77 -9.20
C ILE A 3 -5.04 15.73 -9.06
N ALA A 4 -4.75 15.30 -7.85
CA ALA A 4 -3.76 14.26 -7.58
C ALA A 4 -4.16 12.92 -8.23
N GLU A 5 -5.42 12.54 -8.12
CA GLU A 5 -5.96 11.34 -8.76
C GLU A 5 -5.80 11.38 -10.28
N GLY A 6 -6.10 12.51 -10.92
CA GLY A 6 -5.91 12.69 -12.35
C GLY A 6 -4.45 12.55 -12.77
N HIS A 7 -3.53 13.09 -11.98
CA HIS A 7 -2.10 12.95 -12.24
C HIS A 7 -1.63 11.50 -12.11
N ILE A 8 -2.11 10.78 -11.09
CA ILE A 8 -1.83 9.35 -10.93
C ILE A 8 -2.32 8.57 -12.15
N ASP A 9 -3.54 8.84 -12.59
CA ASP A 9 -4.13 8.19 -13.76
C ASP A 9 -3.26 8.39 -15.02
N ASP A 10 -2.78 9.61 -15.24
CA ASP A 10 -1.93 9.94 -16.39
C ASP A 10 -0.60 9.17 -16.35
N VAL A 11 0.05 9.14 -15.20
CA VAL A 11 1.32 8.40 -15.02
C VAL A 11 1.12 6.90 -15.24
N LEU A 12 0.05 6.32 -14.68
CA LEU A 12 -0.22 4.89 -14.79
C LEU A 12 -0.47 4.43 -16.23
N ARG A 13 -1.02 5.30 -17.09
CA ARG A 13 -1.20 4.98 -18.52
C ARG A 13 0.11 4.75 -19.25
N GLU A 14 1.22 5.26 -18.72
CA GLU A 14 2.54 5.13 -19.32
C GLU A 14 3.28 3.84 -18.90
N VAL A 15 2.71 3.05 -17.97
CA VAL A 15 3.34 1.82 -17.48
C VAL A 15 3.13 0.68 -18.48
N PRO A 16 4.16 0.23 -19.20
CA PRO A 16 4.02 -0.83 -20.19
C PRO A 16 3.88 -2.20 -19.53
N GLY A 17 3.08 -3.09 -20.15
CA GLY A 17 2.99 -4.49 -19.75
C GLY A 17 2.18 -4.76 -18.49
N ALA A 18 1.65 -3.74 -17.82
CA ALA A 18 0.87 -3.92 -16.59
C ALA A 18 -0.39 -4.77 -16.80
N ALA A 19 -1.02 -4.68 -17.97
CA ALA A 19 -2.22 -5.46 -18.31
C ALA A 19 -1.96 -6.97 -18.39
N ALA A 20 -0.72 -7.40 -18.59
CA ALA A 20 -0.33 -8.80 -18.66
C ALA A 20 0.03 -9.39 -17.30
N ALA A 21 0.17 -8.56 -16.26
CA ALA A 21 0.52 -9.02 -14.92
C ALA A 21 -0.66 -9.76 -14.28
N ARG A 22 -0.36 -10.86 -13.59
CA ARG A 22 -1.36 -11.68 -12.90
C ARG A 22 -1.41 -11.41 -11.42
N THR A 23 -0.31 -10.97 -10.84
CA THR A 23 -0.18 -10.73 -9.40
C THR A 23 0.38 -9.35 -9.15
N LEU A 24 -0.31 -8.60 -8.30
CA LEU A 24 0.20 -7.35 -7.76
C LEU A 24 0.88 -7.64 -6.43
N VAL A 25 2.15 -7.34 -6.34
CA VAL A 25 2.90 -7.42 -5.08
C VAL A 25 3.17 -6.00 -4.61
N GLY A 26 2.71 -5.68 -3.41
CA GLY A 26 2.93 -4.39 -2.78
C GLY A 26 3.96 -4.49 -1.67
N LEU A 27 4.84 -3.50 -1.59
CA LEU A 27 5.86 -3.44 -0.55
C LEU A 27 6.04 -2.01 -0.04
N ALA A 28 6.78 -1.87 1.03
CA ALA A 28 7.07 -0.61 1.73
C ALA A 28 5.92 -0.07 2.59
N GLY A 29 6.12 1.12 3.14
CA GLY A 29 5.38 1.60 4.30
C GLY A 29 3.87 1.77 4.12
N THR A 30 3.41 2.25 2.98
CA THR A 30 1.97 2.43 2.73
C THR A 30 1.24 1.10 2.74
N VAL A 31 1.75 0.12 2.01
CA VAL A 31 1.14 -1.20 1.87
C VAL A 31 1.18 -1.95 3.21
N SER A 32 2.31 -1.93 3.90
CA SER A 32 2.46 -2.55 5.23
C SER A 32 1.50 -1.94 6.26
N CYS A 33 1.36 -0.62 6.25
CA CYS A 33 0.45 0.08 7.14
C CYS A 33 -1.02 -0.29 6.84
N ALA A 34 -1.41 -0.33 5.57
CA ALA A 34 -2.75 -0.73 5.18
C ALA A 34 -3.06 -2.17 5.63
N ALA A 35 -2.12 -3.08 5.48
CA ALA A 35 -2.27 -4.46 5.96
C ALA A 35 -2.40 -4.53 7.48
N ALA A 36 -1.57 -3.80 8.22
CA ALA A 36 -1.62 -3.75 9.68
C ALA A 36 -2.98 -3.24 10.18
N ILE A 37 -3.53 -2.21 9.54
CA ILE A 37 -4.85 -1.67 9.87
C ILE A 37 -5.95 -2.70 9.58
N GLU A 38 -5.92 -3.33 8.41
CA GLU A 38 -6.92 -4.33 8.02
C GLU A 38 -6.89 -5.56 8.93
N ILE A 39 -5.71 -6.02 9.31
CA ILE A 39 -5.56 -7.14 10.26
C ILE A 39 -5.99 -6.72 11.67
N GLY A 40 -5.90 -5.44 12.00
CA GLY A 40 -6.20 -4.93 13.34
C GLY A 40 -5.06 -5.13 14.33
N LEU A 41 -3.81 -5.03 13.87
CA LEU A 41 -2.64 -5.19 14.74
C LEU A 41 -2.50 -4.02 15.69
N ALA A 42 -2.21 -4.31 16.97
CA ALA A 42 -1.85 -3.28 17.95
C ALA A 42 -0.38 -2.84 17.76
N ASP A 43 0.49 -3.79 17.47
CA ASP A 43 1.92 -3.59 17.24
C ASP A 43 2.34 -4.20 15.91
N TYR A 44 3.43 -3.68 15.36
CA TYR A 44 4.00 -4.21 14.13
C TYR A 44 4.38 -5.69 14.29
N ASP A 45 3.91 -6.52 13.37
CA ASP A 45 4.22 -7.96 13.34
C ASP A 45 4.50 -8.35 11.88
N ARG A 46 5.79 -8.48 11.56
CA ARG A 46 6.27 -8.81 10.22
C ARG A 46 5.66 -10.11 9.68
N ASP A 47 5.56 -11.13 10.52
CA ASP A 47 5.10 -12.46 10.10
C ASP A 47 3.62 -12.46 9.74
N ARG A 48 2.82 -11.61 10.36
CA ARG A 48 1.40 -11.45 10.04
C ARG A 48 1.15 -10.57 8.82
N ILE A 49 2.02 -9.62 8.57
CA ILE A 49 1.93 -8.69 7.43
C ILE A 49 2.48 -9.33 6.15
N HIS A 50 3.62 -10.01 6.25
CA HIS A 50 4.27 -10.62 5.11
C HIS A 50 3.39 -11.71 4.49
N HIS A 51 3.14 -11.59 3.20
CA HIS A 51 2.23 -12.44 2.41
C HIS A 51 0.74 -12.32 2.76
N PHE A 52 0.36 -11.29 3.52
CA PHE A 52 -1.05 -10.99 3.70
C PHE A 52 -1.68 -10.60 2.35
N ARG A 53 -2.89 -11.13 2.10
CA ARG A 53 -3.64 -10.80 0.88
C ARG A 53 -4.60 -9.66 1.17
N LEU A 54 -4.24 -8.49 0.67
CA LEU A 54 -4.99 -7.26 0.90
C LEU A 54 -5.96 -7.05 -0.26
N SER A 55 -7.25 -7.23 -0.02
CA SER A 55 -8.27 -7.05 -1.07
C SER A 55 -8.41 -5.59 -1.48
N ARG A 56 -8.84 -5.34 -2.72
CA ARG A 56 -9.14 -3.99 -3.18
C ARG A 56 -10.19 -3.32 -2.31
N ALA A 57 -11.23 -4.05 -1.93
CA ALA A 57 -12.26 -3.52 -1.04
C ALA A 57 -11.69 -3.05 0.29
N ALA A 58 -10.78 -3.82 0.89
CA ALA A 58 -10.09 -3.45 2.13
C ALA A 58 -9.21 -2.21 1.93
N VAL A 59 -8.45 -2.14 0.82
CA VAL A 59 -7.64 -0.96 0.49
C VAL A 59 -8.51 0.30 0.38
N GLU A 60 -9.64 0.21 -0.28
CA GLU A 60 -10.57 1.33 -0.43
C GLU A 60 -11.19 1.75 0.91
N ASP A 61 -11.53 0.80 1.77
CA ASP A 61 -12.04 1.07 3.11
C ASP A 61 -11.00 1.76 4.00
N VAL A 62 -9.78 1.25 4.01
CA VAL A 62 -8.67 1.86 4.75
C VAL A 62 -8.40 3.28 4.24
N PHE A 63 -8.41 3.47 2.93
CA PHE A 63 -8.24 4.80 2.33
C PHE A 63 -9.30 5.78 2.81
N ARG A 64 -10.58 5.39 2.74
CA ARG A 64 -11.69 6.24 3.22
C ARG A 64 -11.57 6.56 4.70
N THR A 65 -11.25 5.60 5.52
CA THR A 65 -11.07 5.79 6.96
C THR A 65 -9.96 6.79 7.23
N LEU A 66 -8.78 6.58 6.67
CA LEU A 66 -7.64 7.47 6.87
C LEU A 66 -7.89 8.88 6.33
N ALA A 67 -8.60 9.01 5.22
CA ALA A 67 -8.92 10.30 4.61
C ALA A 67 -9.92 11.11 5.44
N THR A 68 -10.76 10.45 6.25
CA THR A 68 -11.74 11.13 7.11
C THR A 68 -11.23 11.38 8.53
N GLU A 69 -10.18 10.70 8.95
CA GLU A 69 -9.54 10.89 10.26
C GLU A 69 -8.78 12.22 10.32
N THR A 70 -8.78 12.84 11.49
CA THR A 70 -7.83 13.93 11.79
C THR A 70 -6.41 13.38 11.83
N ARG A 71 -5.40 14.26 11.78
CA ARG A 71 -4.00 13.85 11.91
C ARG A 71 -3.74 13.10 13.23
N ALA A 72 -4.34 13.57 14.33
CA ALA A 72 -4.20 12.94 15.65
C ALA A 72 -4.80 11.52 15.67
N GLU A 73 -5.99 11.35 15.12
CA GLU A 73 -6.64 10.03 14.99
C GLU A 73 -5.83 9.11 14.10
N ARG A 74 -5.30 9.64 13.00
CA ARG A 74 -4.46 8.86 12.06
C ARG A 74 -3.21 8.32 12.73
N LEU A 75 -2.59 9.08 13.60
CA LEU A 75 -1.39 8.67 14.35
C LEU A 75 -1.66 7.51 15.33
N GLU A 76 -2.91 7.26 15.70
CA GLU A 76 -3.28 6.15 16.59
C GLU A 76 -3.33 4.80 15.85
N ASN A 77 -3.28 4.80 14.53
CA ASN A 77 -3.29 3.57 13.75
C ASN A 77 -1.97 2.79 13.91
N PRO A 78 -2.03 1.42 13.81
CA PRO A 78 -0.83 0.59 13.97
C PRO A 78 0.27 0.94 12.97
N GLY A 79 1.48 1.12 13.48
CA GLY A 79 2.65 1.40 12.65
C GLY A 79 2.66 2.79 12.00
N MET A 80 1.79 3.69 12.41
CA MET A 80 1.70 5.04 11.87
C MET A 80 2.70 5.97 12.54
N GLU A 81 3.81 6.22 11.87
CA GLU A 81 4.80 7.23 12.28
C GLU A 81 4.36 8.62 11.80
N GLU A 82 4.85 9.68 12.48
CA GLU A 82 4.49 11.07 12.14
C GLU A 82 4.71 11.41 10.67
N ALA A 83 5.87 11.07 10.13
CA ALA A 83 6.20 11.35 8.73
C ALA A 83 5.26 10.60 7.77
N ARG A 84 4.85 9.38 8.14
CA ARG A 84 3.91 8.58 7.35
C ARG A 84 2.50 9.15 7.41
N ALA A 85 2.06 9.62 8.58
CA ALA A 85 0.73 10.21 8.74
C ALA A 85 0.49 11.37 7.78
N ASP A 86 1.54 12.10 7.43
CA ASP A 86 1.45 13.26 6.52
C ASP A 86 1.38 12.85 5.03
N VAL A 87 1.83 11.65 4.67
CA VAL A 87 1.88 11.20 3.26
C VAL A 87 1.03 9.97 2.95
N ILE A 88 0.48 9.31 3.96
CA ILE A 88 -0.24 8.04 3.78
C ILE A 88 -1.45 8.18 2.85
N ILE A 89 -2.14 9.30 2.88
CA ILE A 89 -3.32 9.54 2.03
C ILE A 89 -2.92 9.49 0.55
N GLY A 90 -1.81 10.15 0.20
CA GLY A 90 -1.26 10.11 -1.15
C GLY A 90 -0.86 8.69 -1.56
N GLY A 91 -0.17 7.96 -0.67
CA GLY A 91 0.22 6.58 -0.90
C GLY A 91 -0.97 5.66 -1.12
N MET A 92 -2.01 5.80 -0.30
CA MET A 92 -3.25 5.01 -0.44
C MET A 92 -3.99 5.36 -1.73
N ALA A 93 -4.03 6.63 -2.12
CA ALA A 93 -4.62 7.05 -3.39
C ALA A 93 -3.92 6.37 -4.57
N ILE A 94 -2.59 6.29 -4.56
CA ILE A 94 -1.81 5.60 -5.58
C ILE A 94 -2.18 4.11 -5.61
N LEU A 95 -2.21 3.45 -4.47
CA LEU A 95 -2.52 2.02 -4.39
C LEU A 95 -3.93 1.71 -4.91
N VAL A 96 -4.93 2.49 -4.50
CA VAL A 96 -6.31 2.37 -5.00
C VAL A 96 -6.35 2.50 -6.52
N LYS A 97 -5.67 3.49 -7.08
CA LYS A 97 -5.65 3.74 -8.52
C LYS A 97 -4.95 2.62 -9.29
N VAL A 98 -3.83 2.13 -8.80
CA VAL A 98 -3.13 0.97 -9.39
C VAL A 98 -4.06 -0.23 -9.46
N MET A 99 -4.71 -0.56 -8.35
CA MET A 99 -5.60 -1.72 -8.31
C MET A 99 -6.80 -1.57 -9.24
N ARG A 100 -7.40 -0.38 -9.29
CA ARG A 100 -8.56 -0.13 -10.15
C ARG A 100 -8.20 -0.13 -11.64
N GLN A 101 -7.18 0.62 -12.02
CA GLN A 101 -6.83 0.78 -13.43
C GLN A 101 -6.25 -0.48 -14.05
N MET A 102 -5.47 -1.23 -13.28
CA MET A 102 -4.84 -2.45 -13.75
C MET A 102 -5.67 -3.71 -13.49
N GLY A 103 -6.84 -3.56 -12.85
CA GLY A 103 -7.81 -4.64 -12.66
C GLY A 103 -7.41 -5.68 -11.63
N PHE A 104 -6.66 -5.30 -10.60
CA PHE A 104 -6.31 -6.21 -9.51
C PHE A 104 -7.35 -6.18 -8.40
N ASP A 105 -7.83 -7.35 -8.01
CA ASP A 105 -8.77 -7.51 -6.88
C ASP A 105 -8.07 -7.66 -5.55
N GLU A 106 -6.79 -8.03 -5.56
CA GLU A 106 -5.99 -8.14 -4.35
C GLU A 106 -4.53 -7.75 -4.60
N CYS A 107 -3.85 -7.40 -3.52
CA CYS A 107 -2.43 -7.10 -3.46
C CYS A 107 -1.78 -8.06 -2.47
N LEU A 108 -0.77 -8.80 -2.91
CA LEU A 108 0.04 -9.63 -2.02
C LEU A 108 1.07 -8.72 -1.34
N VAL A 109 1.00 -8.64 -0.02
CA VAL A 109 1.89 -7.76 0.75
C VAL A 109 3.24 -8.43 0.98
N SER A 110 4.32 -7.72 0.70
CA SER A 110 5.68 -8.19 0.96
C SER A 110 6.38 -7.27 1.95
N GLU A 111 7.02 -7.87 2.94
CA GLU A 111 7.93 -7.19 3.85
C GLU A 111 9.41 -7.33 3.43
N SER A 112 9.66 -8.06 2.34
CA SER A 112 10.96 -8.10 1.67
C SER A 112 11.03 -7.00 0.62
N ASP A 113 12.12 -6.25 0.60
CA ASP A 113 12.31 -5.11 -0.28
C ASP A 113 13.62 -5.20 -1.07
N ILE A 114 14.01 -4.10 -1.69
CA ILE A 114 15.23 -4.02 -2.50
C ILE A 114 16.49 -4.34 -1.68
N LEU A 115 16.50 -4.03 -0.38
CA LEU A 115 17.63 -4.31 0.50
C LEU A 115 17.79 -5.81 0.72
N ASP A 116 16.68 -6.53 0.93
CA ASP A 116 16.68 -7.99 1.01
C ASP A 116 17.17 -8.61 -0.30
N GLY A 117 16.71 -8.09 -1.42
CA GLY A 117 17.15 -8.54 -2.75
C GLY A 117 18.64 -8.29 -2.98
N LEU A 118 19.15 -7.15 -2.54
CA LEU A 118 20.57 -6.82 -2.65
C LEU A 118 21.43 -7.80 -1.84
N VAL A 119 21.03 -8.08 -0.60
CA VAL A 119 21.72 -9.07 0.25
C VAL A 119 21.70 -10.45 -0.42
N ALA A 120 20.53 -10.89 -0.90
CA ALA A 120 20.41 -12.19 -1.59
C ALA A 120 21.30 -12.28 -2.83
N SER A 121 21.43 -11.18 -3.60
CA SER A 121 22.27 -11.14 -4.79
C SER A 121 23.76 -11.30 -4.50
N GLN A 122 24.21 -10.92 -3.30
CA GLN A 122 25.60 -11.07 -2.86
C GLN A 122 25.95 -12.52 -2.47
N GLN A 123 24.96 -13.35 -2.24
CA GLN A 123 25.13 -14.75 -1.84
C GLN A 123 25.04 -15.72 -3.03
N ALA A 124 24.70 -15.23 -4.19
CA ALA A 124 24.52 -16.02 -5.41
C ALA A 124 25.86 -16.33 -6.10
#